data_dd7943184c3dd31bfb551a952b94f3fc
#
_entry.id   dd7943184c3dd31bfb551a952b94f3fc
#
_cell.length_a   1.000
_cell.length_b   1.000
_cell.length_c   1.000
_cell.angle_alpha   90.00
_cell.angle_beta   90.00
_cell.angle_gamma   90.00
#
_symmetry.space_group_name_H-M   'P 1'
#
loop_
_entity.id
_entity.type
_entity.pdbx_description
1 polymer ?
#
loop_
_entity_poly.entity_id
_entity_poly.type
_entity_poly.pdbx_seq_one_letter_code
_entity_poly.pdbx_strand_id
1 'polypeptide(L)'
;MDLHETARYLLQYRTERHRICAITTYKGRITAVGLNSYVKTHPEQKRLAVRVGHAEREFLHAEISALLKAKKADAIHVFRLGKDGTWRNAKPCAICELAIKERY
;
A
#
# COMPACT_ATOMS: atom_id res chain seq x y z
N MET A 1 10.04 16.62 2.75
CA MET A 1 9.37 16.28 1.47
C MET A 1 7.90 16.08 1.73
N ASP A 2 7.05 16.65 0.89
CA ASP A 2 5.60 16.45 0.98
C ASP A 2 5.26 15.03 0.51
N LEU A 3 4.55 14.28 1.35
CA LEU A 3 4.16 12.91 1.03
C LEU A 3 3.21 12.86 -0.18
N HIS A 4 2.33 13.85 -0.34
CA HIS A 4 1.44 13.93 -1.51
C HIS A 4 2.23 14.11 -2.80
N GLU A 5 3.29 14.92 -2.80
CA GLU A 5 4.14 15.09 -3.97
C GLU A 5 4.88 13.80 -4.31
N THR A 6 5.41 13.12 -3.30
CA THR A 6 6.08 11.84 -3.49
C THR A 6 5.13 10.81 -4.09
N ALA A 7 3.91 10.68 -3.53
CA ALA A 7 2.92 9.75 -4.02
C ALA A 7 2.51 10.07 -5.47
N ARG A 8 2.28 11.36 -5.78
CA ARG A 8 1.92 11.79 -7.14
C ARG A 8 3.03 11.46 -8.13
N TYR A 9 4.28 11.72 -7.78
CA TYR A 9 5.41 11.38 -8.63
C TYR A 9 5.45 9.89 -8.95
N LEU A 10 5.17 9.03 -7.97
CA LEU A 10 5.20 7.58 -8.15
C LEU A 10 4.00 7.05 -8.94
N LEU A 11 2.84 7.72 -8.87
CA LEU A 11 1.60 7.20 -9.44
C LEU A 11 1.21 7.83 -10.77
N GLN A 12 1.71 9.02 -11.11
CA GLN A 12 1.21 9.79 -12.26
C GLN A 12 1.37 9.08 -13.61
N TYR A 13 2.38 8.25 -13.75
CA TYR A 13 2.67 7.53 -15.00
C TYR A 13 2.18 6.09 -15.00
N ARG A 14 1.54 5.64 -13.94
CA ARG A 14 0.98 4.29 -13.91
C ARG A 14 -0.32 4.26 -14.69
N THR A 15 -0.55 3.17 -15.42
CA THR A 15 -1.74 3.00 -16.29
C THR A 15 -2.72 1.97 -15.76
N GLU A 16 -2.41 1.31 -14.66
CA GLU A 16 -3.27 0.31 -14.06
C GLU A 16 -4.60 0.92 -13.61
N ARG A 17 -5.64 0.07 -13.51
CA ARG A 17 -6.98 0.46 -13.11
C ARG A 17 -6.98 1.17 -11.75
N HIS A 18 -6.22 0.66 -10.80
CA HIS A 18 -6.07 1.25 -9.47
C HIS A 18 -4.62 1.65 -9.28
N ARG A 19 -4.40 2.90 -8.88
CA ARG A 19 -3.07 3.46 -8.64
C ARG A 19 -2.97 3.82 -7.17
N ILE A 20 -2.31 2.95 -6.40
CA ILE A 20 -2.22 3.07 -4.96
C ILE A 20 -0.76 3.07 -4.53
N CYS A 21 -0.42 4.00 -3.64
CA CYS A 21 0.91 4.10 -3.04
C CYS A 21 0.75 4.11 -1.53
N ALA A 22 1.57 3.32 -0.84
CA ALA A 22 1.65 3.33 0.61
C ALA A 22 3.05 3.76 1.02
N ILE A 23 3.13 4.72 1.93
CA ILE A 23 4.40 5.26 2.42
C ILE A 23 4.44 5.07 3.93
N THR A 24 5.44 4.32 4.41
CA THR A 24 5.69 4.22 5.85
C THR A 24 6.68 5.28 6.27
N THR A 25 6.46 5.85 7.45
CA THR A 25 7.35 6.83 8.06
C THR A 25 7.71 6.40 9.46
N TYR A 26 8.87 6.86 9.93
CA TYR A 26 9.32 6.71 11.31
C TYR A 26 9.94 8.02 11.74
N LYS A 27 9.37 8.63 12.78
CA LYS A 27 9.79 9.95 13.28
C LYS A 27 9.88 10.99 12.16
N GLY A 28 8.86 10.98 11.29
CA GLY A 28 8.74 11.94 10.18
C GLY A 28 9.56 11.62 8.94
N ARG A 29 10.33 10.53 8.93
CA ARG A 29 11.16 10.15 7.79
C ARG A 29 10.56 8.96 7.05
N ILE A 30 10.64 8.98 5.73
CA ILE A 30 10.17 7.86 4.89
C ILE A 30 11.08 6.65 5.12
N THR A 31 10.48 5.51 5.47
CA THR A 31 11.21 4.24 5.68
C THR A 31 10.95 3.23 4.58
N ALA A 32 9.81 3.28 3.91
CA ALA A 32 9.53 2.43 2.77
C ALA A 32 8.41 3.00 1.92
N VAL A 33 8.36 2.56 0.66
CA VAL A 33 7.28 2.88 -0.27
C VAL A 33 6.83 1.58 -0.93
N GLY A 34 5.52 1.38 -0.99
CA GLY A 34 4.92 0.25 -1.68
C GLY A 34 3.93 0.72 -2.73
N LEU A 35 3.88 0.01 -3.85
CA LEU A 35 2.91 0.24 -4.92
C LEU A 35 2.10 -1.04 -5.10
N ASN A 36 0.81 -0.88 -5.42
CA ASN A 36 -0.02 -2.05 -5.71
C ASN A 36 0.45 -2.73 -7.01
N SER A 37 0.26 -4.04 -7.09
CA SER A 37 0.68 -4.83 -8.25
C SER A 37 -0.49 -5.67 -8.75
N TYR A 38 -0.52 -5.92 -10.06
CA TYR A 38 -1.45 -6.87 -10.69
C TYR A 38 -0.73 -8.13 -11.18
N VAL A 39 0.59 -8.22 -10.94
CA VAL A 39 1.39 -9.37 -11.39
C VAL A 39 2.21 -9.98 -10.28
N LYS A 40 2.64 -9.20 -9.30
CA LYS A 40 3.45 -9.70 -8.19
C LYS A 40 2.56 -10.30 -7.10
N THR A 41 2.99 -11.43 -6.56
CA THR A 41 2.35 -12.07 -5.42
C THR A 41 3.38 -12.20 -4.30
N HIS A 42 2.92 -12.47 -3.08
CA HIS A 42 3.79 -12.70 -1.94
C HIS A 42 3.09 -13.64 -0.96
N PRO A 43 3.80 -14.60 -0.36
CA PRO A 43 3.20 -15.53 0.60
C PRO A 43 2.47 -14.83 1.75
N GLU A 44 2.98 -13.69 2.23
CA GLU A 44 2.36 -12.92 3.30
C GLU A 44 1.01 -12.33 2.87
N GLN A 45 0.92 -11.81 1.64
CA GLN A 45 -0.35 -11.33 1.09
C GLN A 45 -1.36 -12.47 1.04
N LYS A 46 -0.95 -13.63 0.56
CA LYS A 46 -1.84 -14.79 0.46
C LYS A 46 -2.29 -15.28 1.83
N ARG A 47 -1.38 -15.34 2.80
CA ARG A 47 -1.70 -15.77 4.16
C ARG A 47 -2.80 -14.88 4.76
N LEU A 48 -2.63 -13.57 4.66
CA LEU A 48 -3.59 -12.61 5.19
C LEU A 48 -4.92 -12.64 4.44
N ALA A 49 -4.87 -12.80 3.10
CA ALA A 49 -6.08 -12.90 2.28
C ALA A 49 -6.92 -14.11 2.68
N VAL A 50 -6.29 -15.25 2.91
CA VAL A 50 -6.98 -16.46 3.38
C VAL A 50 -7.63 -16.22 4.73
N ARG A 51 -6.92 -15.57 5.66
CA ARG A 51 -7.42 -15.32 7.02
C ARG A 51 -8.68 -14.45 7.04
N VAL A 52 -8.82 -13.51 6.11
CA VAL A 52 -10.00 -12.64 6.04
C VAL A 52 -11.06 -13.16 5.04
N GLY A 53 -10.88 -14.34 4.47
CA GLY A 53 -11.86 -14.94 3.57
C GLY A 53 -11.81 -14.43 2.14
N HIS A 54 -10.67 -13.87 1.70
CA HIS A 54 -10.48 -13.33 0.34
C HIS A 54 -9.28 -13.97 -0.35
N ALA A 55 -9.22 -15.31 -0.35
CA ALA A 55 -8.08 -16.06 -0.88
C ALA A 55 -7.75 -15.74 -2.34
N GLU A 56 -8.73 -15.27 -3.12
CA GLU A 56 -8.54 -14.87 -4.52
C GLU A 56 -7.74 -13.58 -4.70
N ARG A 57 -7.58 -12.79 -3.62
CA ARG A 57 -6.85 -11.52 -3.66
C ARG A 57 -5.38 -11.72 -3.31
N GLU A 58 -4.66 -12.44 -4.14
CA GLU A 58 -3.27 -12.82 -3.89
C GLU A 58 -2.24 -11.83 -4.47
N PHE A 59 -2.65 -10.91 -5.35
CA PHE A 59 -1.73 -9.89 -5.87
C PHE A 59 -1.36 -8.90 -4.78
N LEU A 60 -0.10 -8.49 -4.76
CA LEU A 60 0.48 -7.71 -3.67
C LEU A 60 -0.13 -6.31 -3.60
N HIS A 61 -0.70 -5.97 -2.45
CA HIS A 61 -1.23 -4.64 -2.17
C HIS A 61 -0.10 -3.67 -1.78
N ALA A 62 -0.32 -2.37 -2.02
CA ALA A 62 0.68 -1.33 -1.73
C ALA A 62 1.06 -1.31 -0.25
N GLU A 63 0.08 -1.39 0.64
CA GLU A 63 0.31 -1.34 2.09
C GLU A 63 1.18 -2.51 2.55
N ILE A 64 0.88 -3.73 2.09
CA ILE A 64 1.65 -4.91 2.46
C ILE A 64 3.06 -4.81 1.88
N SER A 65 3.20 -4.33 0.64
CA SER A 65 4.51 -4.11 0.03
C SER A 65 5.37 -3.17 0.88
N ALA A 66 4.78 -2.04 1.32
CA ALA A 66 5.50 -1.09 2.17
C ALA A 66 5.88 -1.71 3.52
N LEU A 67 4.95 -2.41 4.17
CA LEU A 67 5.20 -3.03 5.47
C LEU A 67 6.31 -4.09 5.41
N LEU A 68 6.37 -4.86 4.33
CA LEU A 68 7.41 -5.87 4.14
C LEU A 68 8.81 -5.26 3.99
N LYS A 69 8.89 -4.06 3.42
CA LYS A 69 10.17 -3.37 3.20
C LYS A 69 10.61 -2.55 4.40
N ALA A 70 9.68 -2.04 5.19
CA ALA A 70 9.99 -1.14 6.30
C ALA A 70 10.57 -1.89 7.48
N LYS A 71 11.76 -1.50 7.92
CA LYS A 71 12.37 -2.03 9.15
C LYS A 71 11.73 -1.40 10.38
N LYS A 72 11.41 -0.11 10.28
CA LYS A 72 10.75 0.66 11.35
C LYS A 72 9.68 1.54 10.75
N ALA A 73 8.57 1.69 11.43
CA ALA A 73 7.52 2.63 11.06
C ALA A 73 6.64 2.92 12.27
N ASP A 74 6.23 4.16 12.41
CA ASP A 74 5.22 4.56 13.40
C ASP A 74 3.95 5.07 12.73
N ALA A 75 3.96 5.19 11.40
CA ALA A 75 2.78 5.58 10.62
C ALA A 75 2.85 5.00 9.22
N ILE A 76 1.68 4.79 8.64
CA ILE A 76 1.55 4.42 7.23
C ILE A 76 0.55 5.37 6.58
N HIS A 77 0.91 5.88 5.40
CA HIS A 77 0.11 6.84 4.65
C HIS A 77 -0.25 6.21 3.31
N VAL A 78 -1.54 6.15 2.99
CA VAL A 78 -2.02 5.48 1.78
C VAL A 78 -2.66 6.51 0.86
N PHE A 79 -2.25 6.49 -0.41
CA PHE A 79 -2.72 7.43 -1.43
C PHE A 79 -3.28 6.66 -2.61
N ARG A 80 -4.44 7.06 -3.10
CA ARG A 80 -5.05 6.50 -4.30
C ARG A 80 -5.31 7.64 -5.29
N LEU A 81 -4.75 7.52 -6.50
CA LEU A 81 -4.91 8.52 -7.54
C LEU A 81 -5.96 8.03 -8.55
N GLY A 82 -6.98 8.85 -8.79
CA GLY A 82 -8.01 8.55 -9.78
C GLY A 82 -7.53 8.79 -11.20
N LYS A 83 -8.29 8.31 -12.18
CA LYS A 83 -7.96 8.48 -13.60
C LYS A 83 -7.88 9.93 -14.03
N ASP A 84 -8.68 10.80 -13.38
CA ASP A 84 -8.73 12.24 -13.65
C ASP A 84 -7.63 13.02 -12.93
N GLY A 85 -6.71 12.35 -12.25
CA GLY A 85 -5.62 12.99 -11.53
C GLY A 85 -6.00 13.52 -10.14
N THR A 86 -7.22 13.27 -9.67
CA THR A 86 -7.63 13.68 -8.32
C THR A 86 -7.42 12.55 -7.31
N TRP A 87 -7.21 12.93 -6.05
CA TRP A 87 -7.07 11.95 -4.98
C TRP A 87 -8.41 11.30 -4.66
N ARG A 88 -8.38 9.98 -4.43
CA ARG A 88 -9.55 9.19 -4.07
C ARG A 88 -9.41 8.66 -2.65
N ASN A 89 -10.52 8.13 -2.10
CA ASN A 89 -10.49 7.50 -0.79
C ASN A 89 -9.57 6.26 -0.82
N ALA A 90 -8.62 6.23 0.11
CA ALA A 90 -7.60 5.19 0.18
C ALA A 90 -7.69 4.36 1.46
N LYS A 91 -8.90 4.18 2.00
CA LYS A 91 -9.10 3.35 3.19
C LYS A 91 -8.57 1.92 2.95
N PRO A 92 -7.75 1.36 3.86
CA PRO A 92 -7.25 -0.01 3.71
C PRO A 92 -8.39 -1.03 3.62
N CYS A 93 -8.24 -2.03 2.77
CA CYS A 93 -9.16 -3.17 2.74
C CYS A 93 -8.92 -4.07 3.96
N ALA A 94 -9.79 -5.08 4.16
CA ALA A 94 -9.69 -5.98 5.30
C ALA A 94 -8.32 -6.68 5.39
N ILE A 95 -7.73 -7.05 4.26
CA ILE A 95 -6.42 -7.70 4.20
C ILE A 95 -5.34 -6.76 4.73
N CYS A 96 -5.31 -5.52 4.23
CA CYS A 96 -4.30 -4.54 4.63
C CYS A 96 -4.52 -4.05 6.05
N GLU A 97 -5.78 -3.93 6.49
CA GLU A 97 -6.10 -3.59 7.86
C GLU A 97 -5.55 -4.64 8.83
N LEU A 98 -5.72 -5.93 8.51
CA LEU A 98 -5.16 -7.01 9.32
C LEU A 98 -3.62 -6.95 9.34
N ALA A 99 -2.98 -6.69 8.19
CA ALA A 99 -1.53 -6.56 8.12
C ALA A 99 -1.01 -5.45 9.03
N ILE A 100 -1.68 -4.30 9.02
CA ILE A 100 -1.31 -3.16 9.87
C ILE A 100 -1.47 -3.52 11.35
N LYS A 101 -2.57 -4.17 11.71
CA LYS A 101 -2.82 -4.59 13.09
C LYS A 101 -1.80 -5.61 13.60
N GLU A 102 -1.38 -6.56 12.76
CA GLU A 102 -0.38 -7.55 13.16
C GLU A 102 1.00 -6.95 13.32
N ARG A 103 1.31 -5.89 12.56
CA ARG A 103 2.62 -5.24 12.60
C ARG A 103 2.74 -4.27 13.78
N TYR A 104 1.67 -3.60 14.10
CA TYR A 104 1.59 -2.55 15.13
C TYR A 104 0.38 -2.81 16.05
#